data_03819475147e80e50e50b1c56570132b
#
_entry.id   03819475147e80e50e50b1c56570132b
#
_cell.length_a   1.000
_cell.length_b   1.000
_cell.length_c   1.000
_cell.angle_alpha   90.00
_cell.angle_beta   90.00
_cell.angle_gamma   90.00
#
_symmetry.space_group_name_H-M   'P 1'
#
loop_
_entity.id
_entity.type
_entity.pdbx_description
1 polymer ?
#
loop_
_entity_poly.entity_id
_entity_poly.type
_entity_poly.pdbx_seq_one_letter_code
_entity_poly.pdbx_strand_id
1 'polypeptide(L)'
;MGRFREDMETYKRNDPAARSSLEIVLTYPGYHATVLHRAAHWLHTKAKFRLLARMVSGFSRFLTGIEIHPGATIGRRFFIDHGMGIVIGETTIIGDDVRMFHAVTLGGTGKDTGKRHPTIENGVLLSAHSQVIGPVTVGEYAKIGAAAVVLDDIPAHTTAVGLPARVVRVHTPEEIERDTTIGGNL
;
A
#
# COMPACT_ATOMS: atom_id res chain seq x y z
N MET A 1 17.18 -12.72 -5.54
CA MET A 1 15.97 -13.48 -5.18
C MET A 1 14.85 -13.09 -6.15
N GLY A 2 14.06 -14.05 -6.67
CA GLY A 2 12.98 -13.72 -7.61
C GLY A 2 11.80 -13.07 -6.90
N ARG A 3 11.08 -12.13 -7.55
CA ARG A 3 9.93 -11.42 -6.97
C ARG A 3 8.86 -12.35 -6.36
N PHE A 4 8.56 -13.46 -7.03
CA PHE A 4 7.60 -14.43 -6.50
C PHE A 4 7.98 -14.94 -5.09
N ARG A 5 9.24 -15.30 -4.89
CA ARG A 5 9.71 -15.79 -3.59
C ARG A 5 9.64 -14.70 -2.51
N GLU A 6 10.01 -13.47 -2.86
CA GLU A 6 9.88 -12.32 -1.94
C GLU A 6 8.43 -12.06 -1.54
N ASP A 7 7.50 -12.10 -2.51
CA ASP A 7 6.08 -11.93 -2.22
C ASP A 7 5.60 -13.00 -1.24
N MET A 8 5.92 -14.27 -1.50
CA MET A 8 5.51 -15.38 -0.62
C MET A 8 6.09 -15.24 0.80
N GLU A 9 7.35 -14.87 0.93
CA GLU A 9 8.01 -14.63 2.22
C GLU A 9 7.38 -13.43 2.93
N THR A 10 7.02 -12.38 2.20
CA THR A 10 6.36 -11.19 2.74
C THR A 10 4.99 -11.53 3.33
N TYR A 11 4.16 -12.29 2.60
CA TYR A 11 2.84 -12.70 3.12
C TYR A 11 2.97 -13.60 4.35
N LYS A 12 3.84 -14.62 4.34
CA LYS A 12 4.08 -15.50 5.49
C LYS A 12 4.64 -14.79 6.72
N ARG A 13 5.41 -13.73 6.53
CA ARG A 13 5.97 -12.93 7.63
C ARG A 13 4.91 -12.02 8.27
N ASN A 14 4.01 -11.46 7.48
CA ASN A 14 3.05 -10.45 7.93
C ASN A 14 1.68 -11.02 8.32
N ASP A 15 1.35 -12.24 7.90
CA ASP A 15 0.09 -12.92 8.24
C ASP A 15 0.35 -14.32 8.81
N PRO A 16 0.14 -14.50 10.13
CA PRO A 16 0.27 -15.82 10.78
C PRO A 16 -0.67 -16.89 10.19
N ALA A 17 -1.77 -16.49 9.52
CA ALA A 17 -2.69 -17.43 8.87
C ALA A 17 -2.17 -17.93 7.51
N ALA A 18 -1.16 -17.31 6.92
CA ALA A 18 -0.57 -17.70 5.64
C ALA A 18 0.33 -18.93 5.75
N ARG A 19 -0.25 -20.13 5.68
CA ARG A 19 0.43 -21.41 5.95
C ARG A 19 1.30 -21.90 4.79
N SER A 20 0.90 -21.64 3.55
CA SER A 20 1.60 -22.12 2.37
C SER A 20 1.60 -21.12 1.21
N SER A 21 2.59 -21.23 0.32
CA SER A 21 2.62 -20.39 -0.89
C SER A 21 1.45 -20.69 -1.83
N LEU A 22 0.96 -21.93 -1.86
CA LEU A 22 -0.19 -22.31 -2.67
C LEU A 22 -1.47 -21.61 -2.16
N GLU A 23 -1.67 -21.58 -0.86
CA GLU A 23 -2.79 -20.88 -0.22
C GLU A 23 -2.78 -19.39 -0.58
N ILE A 24 -1.61 -18.71 -0.46
CA ILE A 24 -1.47 -17.30 -0.82
C ILE A 24 -1.85 -17.07 -2.28
N VAL A 25 -1.32 -17.88 -3.19
CA VAL A 25 -1.59 -17.77 -4.64
C VAL A 25 -3.06 -17.98 -4.98
N LEU A 26 -3.77 -18.85 -4.26
CA LEU A 26 -5.16 -19.19 -4.58
C LEU A 26 -6.19 -18.29 -3.88
N THR A 27 -5.87 -17.74 -2.70
CA THR A 27 -6.91 -17.16 -1.82
C THR A 27 -6.66 -15.72 -1.38
N TYR A 28 -5.46 -15.15 -1.60
CA TYR A 28 -5.14 -13.80 -1.10
C TYR A 28 -5.43 -12.71 -2.14
N PRO A 29 -6.50 -11.91 -1.98
CA PRO A 29 -6.86 -10.86 -2.94
C PRO A 29 -5.78 -9.78 -3.07
N GLY A 30 -5.06 -9.45 -1.99
CA GLY A 30 -3.96 -8.50 -2.00
C GLY A 30 -2.80 -8.94 -2.90
N TYR A 31 -2.46 -10.23 -2.88
CA TYR A 31 -1.47 -10.82 -3.80
C TYR A 31 -1.93 -10.72 -5.25
N HIS A 32 -3.18 -11.11 -5.53
CA HIS A 32 -3.75 -11.05 -6.88
C HIS A 32 -3.74 -9.63 -7.44
N ALA A 33 -4.20 -8.65 -6.64
CA ALA A 33 -4.22 -7.24 -7.03
C ALA A 33 -2.83 -6.71 -7.36
N THR A 34 -1.82 -7.07 -6.54
CA THR A 34 -0.43 -6.65 -6.76
C THR A 34 0.16 -7.25 -8.04
N VAL A 35 -0.10 -8.53 -8.33
CA VAL A 35 0.37 -9.19 -9.56
C VAL A 35 -0.30 -8.58 -10.79
N LEU A 36 -1.63 -8.39 -10.76
CA LEU A 36 -2.37 -7.77 -11.87
C LEU A 36 -1.97 -6.31 -12.08
N HIS A 37 -1.72 -5.56 -10.99
CA HIS A 37 -1.18 -4.21 -11.08
C HIS A 37 0.17 -4.16 -11.79
N ARG A 38 1.09 -5.08 -11.52
CA ARG A 38 2.39 -5.12 -12.22
C ARG A 38 2.22 -5.24 -13.73
N ALA A 39 1.28 -6.06 -14.19
CA ALA A 39 0.96 -6.19 -15.61
C ALA A 39 0.32 -4.90 -16.16
N ALA A 40 -0.65 -4.32 -15.45
CA ALA A 40 -1.29 -3.07 -15.83
C ALA A 40 -0.31 -1.89 -15.87
N HIS A 41 0.60 -1.80 -14.89
CA HIS A 41 1.64 -0.77 -14.84
C HIS A 41 2.64 -0.88 -16.01
N TRP A 42 3.05 -2.10 -16.36
CA TRP A 42 3.90 -2.31 -17.54
C TRP A 42 3.21 -1.89 -18.82
N LEU A 43 1.94 -2.26 -19.02
CA LEU A 43 1.13 -1.83 -20.16
C LEU A 43 1.01 -0.30 -20.22
N HIS A 44 0.82 0.35 -19.08
CA HIS A 44 0.65 1.79 -18.98
C HIS A 44 1.95 2.55 -19.28
N THR A 45 3.06 2.12 -18.67
CA THR A 45 4.33 2.89 -18.66
C THR A 45 5.25 2.53 -19.82
N LYS A 46 5.38 1.23 -20.15
CA LYS A 46 6.32 0.75 -21.15
C LYS A 46 5.67 0.54 -22.52
N ALA A 47 4.57 -0.18 -22.57
CA ALA A 47 3.86 -0.46 -23.82
C ALA A 47 2.95 0.71 -24.28
N LYS A 48 2.66 1.68 -23.40
CA LYS A 48 1.77 2.83 -23.66
C LYS A 48 0.35 2.46 -24.08
N PHE A 49 -0.10 1.24 -23.81
CA PHE A 49 -1.48 0.77 -24.04
C PHE A 49 -2.39 1.16 -22.87
N ARG A 50 -2.63 2.47 -22.71
CA ARG A 50 -3.35 3.03 -21.55
C ARG A 50 -4.74 2.45 -21.34
N LEU A 51 -5.51 2.28 -22.41
CA LEU A 51 -6.86 1.70 -22.33
C LEU A 51 -6.81 0.25 -21.82
N LEU A 52 -5.94 -0.58 -22.40
CA LEU A 52 -5.78 -1.98 -21.95
C LEU A 52 -5.30 -2.06 -20.50
N ALA A 53 -4.37 -1.18 -20.11
CA ALA A 53 -3.93 -1.08 -18.72
C ALA A 53 -5.10 -0.78 -17.76
N ARG A 54 -6.00 0.14 -18.13
CA ARG A 54 -7.21 0.48 -17.36
C ARG A 54 -8.20 -0.70 -17.33
N MET A 55 -8.36 -1.44 -18.41
CA MET A 55 -9.21 -2.65 -18.44
C MET A 55 -8.67 -3.73 -17.49
N VAL A 56 -7.34 -3.98 -17.49
CA VAL A 56 -6.72 -4.92 -16.55
C VAL A 56 -6.90 -4.45 -15.10
N SER A 57 -6.74 -3.17 -14.81
CA SER A 57 -6.97 -2.60 -13.47
C SER A 57 -8.45 -2.73 -13.05
N GLY A 58 -9.41 -2.47 -13.96
CA GLY A 58 -10.83 -2.65 -13.70
C GLY A 58 -11.21 -4.11 -13.42
N PHE A 59 -10.64 -5.04 -14.18
CA PHE A 59 -10.80 -6.47 -13.94
C PHE A 59 -10.22 -6.91 -12.59
N SER A 60 -9.02 -6.41 -12.25
CA SER A 60 -8.41 -6.63 -10.93
C SER A 60 -9.33 -6.18 -9.80
N ARG A 61 -9.89 -4.95 -9.90
CA ARG A 61 -10.85 -4.43 -8.93
C ARG A 61 -12.10 -5.32 -8.80
N PHE A 62 -12.65 -5.77 -9.93
CA PHE A 62 -13.82 -6.67 -9.92
C PHE A 62 -13.53 -7.97 -9.17
N LEU A 63 -12.35 -8.56 -9.37
CA LEU A 63 -11.96 -9.83 -8.72
C LEU A 63 -11.61 -9.67 -7.24
N THR A 64 -10.97 -8.56 -6.87
CA THR A 64 -10.29 -8.44 -5.56
C THR A 64 -10.93 -7.41 -4.63
N GLY A 65 -11.79 -6.52 -5.15
CA GLY A 65 -12.28 -5.36 -4.41
C GLY A 65 -11.23 -4.28 -4.16
N ILE A 66 -10.05 -4.38 -4.81
CA ILE A 66 -8.90 -3.46 -4.64
C ILE A 66 -8.70 -2.68 -5.92
N GLU A 67 -8.79 -1.36 -5.85
CA GLU A 67 -8.53 -0.46 -6.98
C GLU A 67 -7.10 0.09 -6.92
N ILE A 68 -6.28 -0.26 -7.92
CA ILE A 68 -4.95 0.32 -8.09
C ILE A 68 -4.86 0.93 -9.49
N HIS A 69 -4.65 2.25 -9.58
CA HIS A 69 -4.46 2.90 -10.86
C HIS A 69 -3.17 2.39 -11.53
N PRO A 70 -3.17 2.07 -12.85
CA PRO A 70 -1.97 1.55 -13.53
C PRO A 70 -0.76 2.48 -13.50
N GLY A 71 -0.98 3.79 -13.31
CA GLY A 71 0.10 4.78 -13.18
C GLY A 71 0.81 4.77 -11.82
N ALA A 72 0.21 4.21 -10.79
CA ALA A 72 0.82 4.14 -9.46
C ALA A 72 2.14 3.36 -9.50
N THR A 73 3.15 3.84 -8.77
CA THR A 73 4.44 3.16 -8.63
C THR A 73 4.47 2.43 -7.28
N ILE A 74 4.73 1.12 -7.30
CA ILE A 74 4.75 0.29 -6.09
C ILE A 74 6.09 -0.44 -6.01
N GLY A 75 6.76 -0.31 -4.88
CA GLY A 75 8.03 -0.94 -4.56
C GLY A 75 7.94 -2.45 -4.36
N ARG A 76 8.88 -2.99 -3.60
CA ARG A 76 9.01 -4.43 -3.32
C ARG A 76 8.38 -4.78 -1.97
N ARG A 77 8.01 -6.05 -1.79
CA ARG A 77 7.49 -6.59 -0.53
C ARG A 77 6.27 -5.81 0.00
N PHE A 78 5.46 -5.30 -0.93
CA PHE A 78 4.19 -4.66 -0.60
C PHE A 78 3.18 -5.70 -0.14
N PHE A 79 2.65 -5.51 1.06
CA PHE A 79 1.70 -6.41 1.69
C PHE A 79 0.33 -5.73 1.83
N ILE A 80 -0.71 -6.40 1.36
CA ILE A 80 -2.10 -5.99 1.55
C ILE A 80 -2.81 -7.10 2.33
N ASP A 81 -3.33 -6.72 3.50
CA ASP A 81 -4.17 -7.59 4.33
C ASP A 81 -5.66 -7.29 4.10
N HIS A 82 -6.45 -8.34 3.85
CA HIS A 82 -7.86 -8.30 3.45
C HIS A 82 -8.11 -7.53 2.13
N GLY A 83 -7.82 -6.27 2.08
CA GLY A 83 -7.73 -5.44 0.88
C GLY A 83 -9.05 -4.85 0.36
N MET A 84 -10.22 -5.37 0.72
CA MET A 84 -11.50 -4.85 0.22
C MET A 84 -11.63 -3.33 0.43
N GLY A 85 -12.01 -2.60 -0.63
CA GLY A 85 -12.24 -1.17 -0.56
C GLY A 85 -10.97 -0.30 -0.61
N ILE A 86 -9.78 -0.86 -0.83
CA ILE A 86 -8.57 -0.08 -1.09
C ILE A 86 -8.70 0.70 -2.40
N VAL A 87 -8.26 1.97 -2.39
CA VAL A 87 -8.15 2.81 -3.58
C VAL A 87 -6.76 3.45 -3.62
N ILE A 88 -5.99 3.18 -4.66
CA ILE A 88 -4.65 3.75 -4.90
C ILE A 88 -4.67 4.56 -6.19
N GLY A 89 -4.52 5.89 -6.06
CA GLY A 89 -4.61 6.85 -7.17
C GLY A 89 -3.40 6.88 -8.10
N GLU A 90 -3.55 7.52 -9.24
CA GLU A 90 -2.63 7.50 -10.39
C GLU A 90 -1.17 7.86 -10.08
N THR A 91 -0.95 8.96 -9.35
CA THR A 91 0.40 9.49 -9.10
C THR A 91 0.94 9.08 -7.71
N THR A 92 0.33 8.06 -7.09
CA THR A 92 0.82 7.49 -5.83
C THR A 92 2.18 6.83 -6.04
N ILE A 93 3.06 7.05 -5.06
CA ILE A 93 4.34 6.35 -4.96
C ILE A 93 4.34 5.58 -3.64
N ILE A 94 4.58 4.28 -3.69
CA ILE A 94 4.69 3.40 -2.53
C ILE A 94 6.09 2.78 -2.55
N GLY A 95 6.80 2.93 -1.44
CA GLY A 95 8.13 2.37 -1.22
C GLY A 95 8.14 0.85 -0.98
N ASP A 96 9.25 0.37 -0.50
CA ASP A 96 9.47 -1.03 -0.15
C ASP A 96 8.90 -1.34 1.26
N ASP A 97 8.53 -2.62 1.51
CA ASP A 97 8.06 -3.11 2.81
C ASP A 97 6.83 -2.41 3.39
N VAL A 98 6.04 -1.73 2.56
CA VAL A 98 4.81 -1.07 3.01
C VAL A 98 3.72 -2.10 3.27
N ARG A 99 3.01 -1.91 4.39
CA ARG A 99 1.88 -2.74 4.82
C ARG A 99 0.59 -1.93 4.80
N MET A 100 -0.46 -2.49 4.22
CA MET A 100 -1.74 -1.80 4.02
C MET A 100 -2.91 -2.73 4.36
N PHE A 101 -3.86 -2.22 5.14
CA PHE A 101 -5.10 -2.93 5.46
C PHE A 101 -6.26 -2.48 4.56
N HIS A 102 -7.41 -3.13 4.73
CA HIS A 102 -8.60 -2.85 3.94
C HIS A 102 -9.10 -1.40 4.06
N ALA A 103 -9.85 -0.96 3.04
CA ALA A 103 -10.49 0.36 2.96
C ALA A 103 -9.54 1.57 3.11
N VAL A 104 -8.24 1.37 2.87
CA VAL A 104 -7.27 2.48 2.80
C VAL A 104 -7.45 3.23 1.48
N THR A 105 -7.45 4.57 1.55
CA THR A 105 -7.49 5.44 0.38
C THR A 105 -6.20 6.26 0.27
N LEU A 106 -5.50 6.14 -0.86
CA LEU A 106 -4.43 7.04 -1.28
C LEU A 106 -4.96 7.93 -2.41
N GLY A 107 -5.62 9.03 -2.00
CA GLY A 107 -6.43 9.89 -2.85
C GLY A 107 -5.74 11.21 -3.23
N GLY A 108 -6.25 11.84 -4.27
CA GLY A 108 -5.87 13.20 -4.67
C GLY A 108 -6.92 14.23 -4.30
N THR A 109 -6.57 15.52 -4.39
CA THR A 109 -7.48 16.64 -4.15
C THR A 109 -8.41 16.95 -5.33
N GLY A 110 -8.25 16.24 -6.45
CA GLY A 110 -9.16 16.25 -7.61
C GLY A 110 -9.00 17.42 -8.60
N LYS A 111 -8.13 18.40 -8.32
CA LYS A 111 -8.01 19.61 -9.18
C LYS A 111 -6.71 19.67 -9.99
N ASP A 112 -5.68 19.00 -9.57
CA ASP A 112 -4.35 19.09 -10.17
C ASP A 112 -4.10 17.96 -11.17
N THR A 113 -3.38 18.26 -12.26
CA THR A 113 -3.00 17.31 -13.31
C THR A 113 -1.64 16.64 -13.07
N GLY A 114 -0.82 17.20 -12.15
CA GLY A 114 0.50 16.69 -11.80
C GLY A 114 0.49 15.67 -10.65
N LYS A 115 1.52 15.73 -9.82
CA LYS A 115 1.61 14.95 -8.56
C LYS A 115 0.52 15.43 -7.61
N ARG A 116 -0.52 14.61 -7.42
CA ARG A 116 -1.71 14.92 -6.61
C ARG A 116 -2.10 13.83 -5.62
N HIS A 117 -1.41 12.69 -5.66
CA HIS A 117 -1.60 11.57 -4.73
C HIS A 117 -0.37 11.41 -3.84
N PRO A 118 -0.50 10.75 -2.68
CA PRO A 118 0.56 10.70 -1.69
C PRO A 118 1.80 9.92 -2.14
N THR A 119 2.88 10.19 -1.42
CA THR A 119 4.09 9.38 -1.38
C THR A 119 4.15 8.66 -0.04
N ILE A 120 4.24 7.34 -0.08
CA ILE A 120 4.34 6.47 1.09
C ILE A 120 5.76 5.89 1.07
N GLU A 121 6.58 6.25 2.03
CA GLU A 121 7.97 5.82 2.09
C GLU A 121 8.10 4.36 2.59
N ASN A 122 9.34 3.86 2.70
CA ASN A 122 9.60 2.47 3.05
C ASN A 122 9.07 2.10 4.45
N GLY A 123 8.63 0.87 4.63
CA GLY A 123 8.25 0.32 5.93
C GLY A 123 7.00 0.91 6.56
N VAL A 124 6.29 1.81 5.88
CA VAL A 124 5.07 2.45 6.41
C VAL A 124 3.96 1.43 6.64
N LEU A 125 3.22 1.62 7.73
CA LEU A 125 1.99 0.88 8.04
C LEU A 125 0.76 1.78 7.87
N LEU A 126 -0.16 1.39 7.00
CA LEU A 126 -1.45 2.04 6.80
C LEU A 126 -2.56 1.15 7.36
N SER A 127 -3.11 1.50 8.51
CA SER A 127 -4.16 0.72 9.17
C SER A 127 -5.50 0.88 8.47
N ALA A 128 -6.43 -0.01 8.81
CA ALA A 128 -7.74 -0.09 8.16
C ALA A 128 -8.49 1.24 8.16
N HIS A 129 -9.15 1.53 7.04
CA HIS A 129 -9.94 2.76 6.82
C HIS A 129 -9.15 4.07 6.89
N SER A 130 -7.81 4.06 6.97
CA SER A 130 -7.04 5.30 6.92
C SER A 130 -7.10 5.93 5.53
N GLN A 131 -7.10 7.26 5.49
CA GLN A 131 -7.16 8.02 4.25
C GLN A 131 -5.98 9.00 4.20
N VAL A 132 -5.21 8.95 3.14
CA VAL A 132 -4.10 9.88 2.89
C VAL A 132 -4.45 10.65 1.63
N ILE A 133 -4.69 11.96 1.76
CA ILE A 133 -5.28 12.78 0.71
C ILE A 133 -4.36 13.93 0.33
N GLY A 134 -4.07 14.03 -0.96
CA GLY A 134 -3.19 15.06 -1.52
C GLY A 134 -1.78 14.58 -1.79
N PRO A 135 -0.89 15.46 -2.28
CA PRO A 135 0.50 15.14 -2.61
C PRO A 135 1.42 15.10 -1.38
N VAL A 136 0.87 14.64 -0.24
CA VAL A 136 1.58 14.57 1.04
C VAL A 136 2.52 13.37 1.10
N THR A 137 3.52 13.45 1.97
CA THR A 137 4.48 12.39 2.23
C THR A 137 4.24 11.76 3.60
N VAL A 138 4.13 10.44 3.63
CA VAL A 138 4.18 9.66 4.88
C VAL A 138 5.59 9.08 4.98
N GLY A 139 6.35 9.59 5.96
CA GLY A 139 7.77 9.30 6.13
C GLY A 139 8.04 7.85 6.53
N GLU A 140 9.29 7.45 6.32
CA GLU A 140 9.77 6.08 6.49
C GLU A 140 9.42 5.50 7.87
N TYR A 141 8.95 4.25 7.90
CA TYR A 141 8.50 3.53 9.11
C TYR A 141 7.42 4.25 9.93
N ALA A 142 6.73 5.25 9.37
CA ALA A 142 5.58 5.82 10.05
C ALA A 142 4.41 4.84 10.08
N LYS A 143 3.56 4.99 11.09
CA LYS A 143 2.32 4.22 11.26
C LYS A 143 1.12 5.14 11.24
N ILE A 144 0.16 4.86 10.38
CA ILE A 144 -1.10 5.59 10.33
C ILE A 144 -2.18 4.73 10.99
N GLY A 145 -2.78 5.24 12.05
CA GLY A 145 -3.79 4.54 12.82
C GLY A 145 -5.09 4.34 12.05
N ALA A 146 -5.90 3.39 12.51
CA ALA A 146 -7.17 3.07 11.88
C ALA A 146 -8.11 4.30 11.84
N ALA A 147 -8.82 4.47 10.72
CA ALA A 147 -9.72 5.58 10.44
C ALA A 147 -9.09 6.99 10.53
N ALA A 148 -7.77 7.10 10.55
CA ALA A 148 -7.09 8.40 10.51
C ALA A 148 -7.19 9.04 9.12
N VAL A 149 -7.27 10.38 9.08
CA VAL A 149 -7.29 11.17 7.84
C VAL A 149 -6.07 12.08 7.79
N VAL A 150 -5.12 11.75 6.94
CA VAL A 150 -3.85 12.46 6.75
C VAL A 150 -4.02 13.49 5.64
N LEU A 151 -3.79 14.76 6.00
CA LEU A 151 -3.89 15.91 5.09
C LEU A 151 -2.59 16.70 4.99
N ASP A 152 -1.62 16.40 5.86
CA ASP A 152 -0.30 17.02 5.93
C ASP A 152 0.78 15.94 5.97
N ASP A 153 2.04 16.31 5.73
CA ASP A 153 3.16 15.40 5.80
C ASP A 153 3.32 14.79 7.20
N ILE A 154 3.60 13.49 7.25
CA ILE A 154 3.87 12.76 8.49
C ILE A 154 5.36 12.45 8.58
N PRO A 155 6.04 12.86 9.66
CA PRO A 155 7.45 12.58 9.85
C PRO A 155 7.77 11.08 9.91
N ALA A 156 8.98 10.70 9.51
CA ALA A 156 9.47 9.33 9.65
C ALA A 156 9.46 8.87 11.11
N HIS A 157 9.30 7.57 11.32
CA HIS A 157 9.38 6.91 12.65
C HIS A 157 8.33 7.41 13.66
N THR A 158 7.17 7.85 13.18
CA THR A 158 6.07 8.37 14.05
C THR A 158 4.80 7.53 13.92
N THR A 159 3.91 7.66 14.89
CA THR A 159 2.52 7.22 14.77
C THR A 159 1.60 8.44 14.71
N ALA A 160 0.75 8.50 13.70
CA ALA A 160 -0.28 9.52 13.55
C ALA A 160 -1.68 8.90 13.59
N VAL A 161 -2.59 9.52 14.34
CA VAL A 161 -3.98 9.07 14.51
C VAL A 161 -4.95 10.24 14.47
N GLY A 162 -6.20 9.95 14.20
CA GLY A 162 -7.32 10.91 14.32
C GLY A 162 -7.74 11.58 13.01
N LEU A 163 -8.62 12.54 13.12
CA LEU A 163 -9.25 13.28 12.03
C LEU A 163 -9.26 14.80 12.33
N PRO A 164 -8.37 15.61 11.75
CA PRO A 164 -7.19 15.21 10.96
C PRO A 164 -6.14 14.46 11.81
N ALA A 165 -5.32 13.66 11.18
CA ALA A 165 -4.29 12.86 11.86
C ALA A 165 -3.26 13.75 12.57
N ARG A 166 -2.86 13.35 13.79
CA ARG A 166 -1.81 13.99 14.57
C ARG A 166 -0.78 12.97 15.01
N VAL A 167 0.47 13.36 15.05
CA VAL A 167 1.53 12.53 15.61
C VAL A 167 1.31 12.36 17.10
N VAL A 168 1.22 11.12 17.57
CA VAL A 168 1.00 10.76 18.97
C VAL A 168 2.20 10.02 19.58
N ARG A 169 3.11 9.52 18.72
CA ARG A 169 4.29 8.78 19.16
C ARG A 169 5.42 8.89 18.14
N VAL A 170 6.64 8.93 18.65
CA VAL A 170 7.88 8.77 17.87
C VAL A 170 8.50 7.43 18.26
N HIS A 171 8.94 6.64 17.29
CA HIS A 171 9.51 5.31 17.49
C HIS A 171 11.03 5.36 17.60
N THR A 172 11.59 4.51 18.46
CA THR A 172 13.04 4.31 18.52
C THR A 172 13.51 3.32 17.44
N PRO A 173 14.81 3.33 17.08
CA PRO A 173 15.34 2.35 16.13
C PRO A 173 15.09 0.89 16.54
N GLU A 174 15.19 0.57 17.84
CA GLU A 174 14.97 -0.77 18.38
C GLU A 174 13.51 -1.22 18.26
N GLU A 175 12.56 -0.30 18.44
CA GLU A 175 11.14 -0.56 18.24
C GLU A 175 10.85 -0.87 16.77
N ILE A 176 11.46 -0.12 15.85
CA ILE A 176 11.30 -0.31 14.40
C ILE A 176 11.85 -1.67 13.98
N GLU A 177 13.06 -2.04 14.44
CA GLU A 177 13.68 -3.33 14.14
C GLU A 177 12.82 -4.50 14.62
N ARG A 178 12.27 -4.43 15.84
CA ARG A 178 11.37 -5.43 16.40
C ARG A 178 10.11 -5.59 15.53
N ASP A 179 9.48 -4.50 15.16
CA ASP A 179 8.24 -4.49 14.38
C ASP A 179 8.45 -5.04 12.96
N THR A 180 9.60 -4.80 12.35
CA THR A 180 9.94 -5.33 11.03
C THR A 180 10.24 -6.83 11.06
N THR A 181 10.75 -7.34 12.20
CA THR A 181 11.10 -8.76 12.35
C THR A 181 9.91 -9.65 12.70
N ILE A 182 8.92 -9.14 13.45
CA ILE A 182 7.81 -9.93 14.02
C ILE A 182 6.47 -9.69 13.28
N GLY A 183 6.42 -8.81 12.26
CA GLY A 183 5.14 -8.38 11.68
C GLY A 183 4.34 -7.48 12.62
N GLY A 184 5.02 -6.61 13.37
CA GLY A 184 4.53 -5.86 14.51
C GLY A 184 3.18 -5.17 14.32
N ASN A 185 2.35 -5.26 15.34
CA ASN A 185 1.07 -4.60 15.47
C ASN A 185 1.23 -3.12 15.88
N LEU A 186 0.16 -2.34 15.69
CA LEU A 186 0.02 -0.96 16.18
C LEU A 186 0.19 -0.86 17.70
#